data_a74549bcdf02b6b51170a05f421f3c49
#
_entry.id   a74549bcdf02b6b51170a05f421f3c49
#
_cell.length_a   1.000
_cell.length_b   1.000
_cell.length_c   1.000
_cell.angle_alpha   90.00
_cell.angle_beta   90.00
_cell.angle_gamma   90.00
#
_symmetry.space_group_name_H-M   'P 1'
#
loop_
_entity.id
_entity.type
_entity.pdbx_description
1 polymer ?
#
loop_
_entity_poly.entity_id
_entity_poly.type
_entity_poly.pdbx_seq_one_letter_code
_entity_poly.pdbx_strand_id
1 'polypeptide(L)'
;YKNKGIGKKRYAVWSGDSKLEYREKIKTIYNNSKNKNGEMIKILLGSPSIKEGVSLLRVEQVHIMEPYWNLSRILQIIGRAIRYCSHKDMPRDRRFVNVYLYLAIHKDIDTIDKYIWLLAKRKSKLIGSFETALKEMAIDCNLFYKRNIYKDEKGYECFNQN
;
A
#
# COMPACT_ATOMS: atom_id res chain seq x y z
N TYR A 1 -26.40 1.49 2.30
CA TYR A 1 -25.82 0.85 3.47
C TYR A 1 -26.82 0.71 4.62
N LYS A 2 -28.01 0.25 4.27
CA LYS A 2 -29.08 0.00 5.25
C LYS A 2 -28.88 -1.29 6.05
N ASN A 3 -27.96 -2.16 5.60
CA ASN A 3 -27.70 -3.47 6.19
C ASN A 3 -26.52 -3.41 7.16
N LYS A 4 -26.79 -3.22 8.43
CA LYS A 4 -25.81 -3.26 9.53
C LYS A 4 -25.90 -4.58 10.27
N GLY A 5 -24.77 -5.03 10.83
CA GLY A 5 -24.73 -6.16 11.74
C GLY A 5 -24.21 -7.48 11.12
N ILE A 6 -24.11 -8.50 11.96
CA ILE A 6 -23.63 -9.83 11.57
C ILE A 6 -24.59 -10.46 10.54
N GLY A 7 -24.04 -11.12 9.51
CA GLY A 7 -24.82 -11.72 8.42
C GLY A 7 -25.32 -10.75 7.35
N LYS A 8 -25.10 -9.44 7.49
CA LYS A 8 -25.46 -8.44 6.49
C LYS A 8 -24.30 -8.15 5.54
N LYS A 9 -24.61 -7.82 4.27
CA LYS A 9 -23.61 -7.43 3.27
C LYS A 9 -22.99 -6.08 3.67
N ARG A 10 -21.75 -6.09 4.13
CA ARG A 10 -21.01 -4.88 4.56
C ARG A 10 -19.81 -4.65 3.67
N TYR A 11 -20.05 -4.56 2.36
CA TYR A 11 -18.99 -4.25 1.40
C TYR A 11 -19.38 -3.05 0.54
N ALA A 12 -18.39 -2.40 -0.03
CA ALA A 12 -18.54 -1.37 -1.05
C ALA A 12 -17.56 -1.64 -2.20
N VAL A 13 -17.93 -1.18 -3.40
CA VAL A 13 -17.10 -1.30 -4.60
C VAL A 13 -16.64 0.09 -5.01
N TRP A 14 -15.31 0.24 -5.17
CA TRP A 14 -14.67 1.45 -5.69
C TRP A 14 -14.12 1.14 -7.08
N SER A 15 -14.80 1.59 -8.11
CA SER A 15 -14.43 1.40 -9.50
C SER A 15 -14.20 2.75 -10.20
N GLY A 16 -13.37 2.75 -11.27
CA GLY A 16 -13.18 3.89 -12.14
C GLY A 16 -14.49 4.33 -12.81
N ASP A 17 -15.37 3.37 -13.12
CA ASP A 17 -16.67 3.60 -13.75
C ASP A 17 -17.73 4.14 -12.78
N SER A 18 -17.46 4.12 -11.48
CA SER A 18 -18.36 4.65 -10.47
C SER A 18 -18.38 6.17 -10.50
N LYS A 19 -19.58 6.76 -10.40
CA LYS A 19 -19.76 8.22 -10.31
C LYS A 19 -18.96 8.80 -9.14
N LEU A 20 -18.44 10.01 -9.31
CA LEU A 20 -17.60 10.67 -8.29
C LEU A 20 -18.35 10.81 -6.95
N GLU A 21 -19.62 11.22 -6.99
CA GLU A 21 -20.47 11.34 -5.80
C GLU A 21 -20.57 10.03 -5.00
N TYR A 22 -20.67 8.89 -5.71
CA TYR A 22 -20.74 7.59 -5.08
C TYR A 22 -19.41 7.24 -4.40
N ARG A 23 -18.26 7.52 -5.03
CA ARG A 23 -16.94 7.31 -4.47
C ARG A 23 -16.71 8.16 -3.21
N GLU A 24 -17.05 9.46 -3.25
CA GLU A 24 -16.96 10.34 -2.08
C GLU A 24 -17.87 9.89 -0.94
N LYS A 25 -19.07 9.41 -1.25
CA LYS A 25 -19.99 8.83 -0.25
C LYS A 25 -19.42 7.57 0.40
N ILE A 26 -18.82 6.67 -0.37
CA ILE A 26 -18.12 5.48 0.17
C ILE A 26 -17.00 5.92 1.11
N LYS A 27 -16.14 6.84 0.69
CA LYS A 27 -15.02 7.36 1.47
C LYS A 27 -15.49 7.97 2.80
N THR A 28 -16.54 8.79 2.75
CA THR A 28 -17.12 9.41 3.94
C THR A 28 -17.68 8.37 4.92
N ILE A 29 -18.40 7.37 4.42
CA ILE A 29 -18.95 6.29 5.25
C ILE A 29 -17.84 5.42 5.81
N TYR A 30 -16.86 5.04 4.97
CA TYR A 30 -15.74 4.18 5.39
C TYR A 30 -14.93 4.83 6.51
N ASN A 31 -14.59 6.11 6.36
CA ASN A 31 -13.77 6.87 7.30
C ASN A 31 -14.54 7.38 8.54
N ASN A 32 -15.85 7.20 8.60
CA ASN A 32 -16.65 7.64 9.73
C ASN A 32 -16.23 6.92 11.02
N SER A 33 -16.22 7.61 12.15
CA SER A 33 -15.88 7.03 13.47
C SER A 33 -16.83 5.88 13.87
N LYS A 34 -18.09 5.96 13.44
CA LYS A 34 -19.09 4.88 13.64
C LYS A 34 -18.79 3.62 12.81
N ASN A 35 -17.85 3.68 11.87
CA ASN A 35 -17.40 2.53 11.08
C ASN A 35 -16.07 1.93 11.59
N LYS A 36 -15.65 2.28 12.79
CA LYS A 36 -14.34 1.91 13.35
C LYS A 36 -14.06 0.40 13.34
N ASN A 37 -15.09 -0.42 13.53
CA ASN A 37 -14.99 -1.88 13.50
C ASN A 37 -15.68 -2.50 12.27
N GLY A 38 -15.93 -1.70 11.20
CA GLY A 38 -16.56 -2.16 9.97
C GLY A 38 -18.06 -2.45 10.10
N GLU A 39 -18.78 -1.69 10.93
CA GLU A 39 -20.21 -1.86 11.14
C GLU A 39 -21.02 -1.53 9.87
N MET A 40 -20.55 -0.55 9.09
CA MET A 40 -21.19 -0.12 7.86
C MET A 40 -20.52 -0.69 6.62
N ILE A 41 -19.20 -0.52 6.51
CA ILE A 41 -18.38 -1.06 5.43
C ILE A 41 -17.19 -1.79 6.08
N LYS A 42 -17.19 -3.11 5.98
CA LYS A 42 -16.10 -3.96 6.47
C LYS A 42 -15.08 -4.25 5.37
N ILE A 43 -15.55 -4.45 4.14
CA ILE A 43 -14.71 -4.78 2.99
C ILE A 43 -14.88 -3.71 1.92
N LEU A 44 -13.79 -3.14 1.46
CA LEU A 44 -13.75 -2.24 0.31
C LEU A 44 -13.05 -2.96 -0.85
N LEU A 45 -13.82 -3.25 -1.90
CA LEU A 45 -13.31 -3.82 -3.14
C LEU A 45 -12.86 -2.66 -4.04
N GLY A 46 -11.57 -2.57 -4.31
CA GLY A 46 -10.98 -1.48 -5.09
C GLY A 46 -10.45 -1.94 -6.43
N SER A 47 -10.87 -1.30 -7.52
CA SER A 47 -10.16 -1.39 -8.80
C SER A 47 -8.87 -0.55 -8.77
N PRO A 48 -8.00 -0.62 -9.79
CA PRO A 48 -6.80 0.21 -9.87
C PRO A 48 -7.03 1.72 -9.71
N SER A 49 -8.24 2.22 -9.88
CA SER A 49 -8.61 3.63 -9.69
C SER A 49 -8.52 4.10 -8.22
N ILE A 50 -8.48 3.19 -7.24
CA ILE A 50 -8.35 3.52 -5.82
C ILE A 50 -6.98 4.14 -5.48
N LYS A 51 -5.99 4.00 -6.35
CA LYS A 51 -4.65 4.58 -6.18
C LYS A 51 -4.65 6.11 -6.16
N GLU A 52 -5.70 6.77 -6.68
CA GLU A 52 -5.74 8.22 -6.85
C GLU A 52 -6.56 8.90 -5.73
N GLY A 53 -5.90 9.78 -4.98
CA GLY A 53 -6.56 10.75 -4.08
C GLY A 53 -7.28 10.22 -2.83
N VAL A 54 -7.33 8.91 -2.60
CA VAL A 54 -8.08 8.35 -1.47
C VAL A 54 -7.20 8.13 -0.25
N SER A 55 -7.65 8.57 0.91
CA SER A 55 -7.09 8.19 2.21
C SER A 55 -8.10 7.33 2.94
N LEU A 56 -7.70 6.12 3.27
CA LEU A 56 -8.52 5.18 4.03
C LEU A 56 -8.00 5.12 5.47
N LEU A 57 -8.89 5.28 6.43
CA LEU A 57 -8.55 5.24 7.85
C LEU A 57 -8.86 3.87 8.44
N ARG A 58 -8.05 3.45 9.42
CA ARG A 58 -8.27 2.21 10.20
C ARG A 58 -8.31 0.94 9.37
N VAL A 59 -7.53 0.89 8.29
CA VAL A 59 -7.39 -0.32 7.48
C VAL A 59 -6.47 -1.29 8.21
N GLU A 60 -6.95 -2.46 8.56
CA GLU A 60 -6.15 -3.49 9.25
C GLU A 60 -5.57 -4.53 8.28
N GLN A 61 -6.17 -4.68 7.09
CA GLN A 61 -5.72 -5.64 6.09
C GLN A 61 -5.81 -5.05 4.68
N VAL A 62 -4.79 -5.29 3.88
CA VAL A 62 -4.74 -4.98 2.45
C VAL A 62 -4.51 -6.27 1.69
N HIS A 63 -5.44 -6.62 0.82
CA HIS A 63 -5.37 -7.81 -0.03
C HIS A 63 -5.17 -7.38 -1.48
N ILE A 64 -4.01 -7.70 -2.06
CA ILE A 64 -3.66 -7.42 -3.45
C ILE A 64 -3.80 -8.73 -4.21
N MET A 65 -4.87 -8.84 -4.99
CA MET A 65 -5.27 -10.09 -5.65
C MET A 65 -4.45 -10.42 -6.90
N GLU A 66 -3.74 -9.44 -7.45
CA GLU A 66 -2.94 -9.59 -8.66
C GLU A 66 -1.59 -8.89 -8.50
N PRO A 67 -0.48 -9.53 -8.91
CA PRO A 67 0.81 -8.86 -8.95
C PRO A 67 0.81 -7.78 -10.02
N TYR A 68 1.72 -6.83 -9.89
CA TYR A 68 1.95 -5.81 -10.89
C TYR A 68 3.43 -5.76 -11.25
N TRP A 69 3.73 -5.50 -12.52
CA TRP A 69 5.10 -5.47 -13.06
C TRP A 69 6.00 -4.36 -12.48
N ASN A 70 5.45 -3.49 -11.64
CA ASN A 70 6.16 -2.41 -10.95
C ASN A 70 5.73 -2.36 -9.47
N LEU A 71 6.68 -2.56 -8.56
CA LEU A 71 6.43 -2.53 -7.11
C LEU A 71 5.97 -1.15 -6.62
N SER A 72 6.39 -0.06 -7.26
CA SER A 72 5.95 1.30 -6.87
C SER A 72 4.43 1.43 -6.87
N ARG A 73 3.73 0.76 -7.81
CA ARG A 73 2.27 0.76 -7.85
C ARG A 73 1.66 0.00 -6.66
N ILE A 74 2.26 -1.12 -6.29
CA ILE A 74 1.85 -1.90 -5.11
C ILE A 74 2.04 -1.04 -3.84
N LEU A 75 3.19 -0.38 -3.71
CA LEU A 75 3.49 0.52 -2.59
C LEU A 75 2.53 1.72 -2.54
N GLN A 76 2.12 2.27 -3.69
CA GLN A 76 1.10 3.32 -3.74
C GLN A 76 -0.25 2.85 -3.18
N ILE A 77 -0.68 1.62 -3.50
CA ILE A 77 -1.92 1.03 -2.96
C ILE A 77 -1.79 0.85 -1.45
N ILE A 78 -0.69 0.27 -0.98
CA ILE A 78 -0.39 0.09 0.44
C ILE A 78 -0.38 1.44 1.17
N GLY A 79 0.23 2.46 0.57
CA GLY A 79 0.29 3.81 1.11
C GLY A 79 -1.07 4.50 1.27
N ARG A 80 -2.16 3.97 0.68
CA ARG A 80 -3.53 4.46 0.97
C ARG A 80 -4.06 3.98 2.30
N ALA A 81 -3.61 2.83 2.77
CA ALA A 81 -3.95 2.25 4.06
C ALA A 81 -2.97 2.67 5.17
N ILE A 82 -1.67 2.79 4.82
CA ILE A 82 -0.60 3.16 5.76
C ILE A 82 -0.27 4.64 5.55
N ARG A 83 -0.94 5.51 6.30
CA ARG A 83 -0.68 6.96 6.29
C ARG A 83 -0.43 7.47 7.70
N TYR A 84 0.30 8.59 7.78
CA TYR A 84 0.49 9.29 9.05
C TYR A 84 -0.86 9.52 9.74
N CYS A 85 -0.95 9.16 11.01
CA CYS A 85 -2.16 9.26 11.83
C CYS A 85 -3.40 8.50 11.36
N SER A 86 -3.30 7.60 10.35
CA SER A 86 -4.47 6.84 9.85
C SER A 86 -5.12 5.93 10.90
N HIS A 87 -4.37 5.54 11.93
CA HIS A 87 -4.82 4.66 13.02
C HIS A 87 -4.79 5.35 14.40
N LYS A 88 -4.71 6.70 14.45
CA LYS A 88 -4.52 7.45 15.72
C LYS A 88 -5.60 7.17 16.77
N ASP A 89 -6.82 6.92 16.34
CA ASP A 89 -8.00 6.65 17.18
C ASP A 89 -8.24 5.15 17.46
N MET A 90 -7.31 4.29 17.00
CA MET A 90 -7.30 2.85 17.31
C MET A 90 -6.46 2.57 18.56
N PRO A 91 -6.75 1.50 19.32
CA PRO A 91 -5.86 0.99 20.36
C PRO A 91 -4.47 0.67 19.80
N ARG A 92 -3.42 0.77 20.63
CA ARG A 92 -2.02 0.58 20.16
C ARG A 92 -1.76 -0.79 19.55
N ASP A 93 -2.36 -1.82 20.11
CA ASP A 93 -2.31 -3.21 19.66
C ASP A 93 -2.99 -3.46 18.30
N ARG A 94 -3.78 -2.50 17.80
CA ARG A 94 -4.46 -2.55 16.50
C ARG A 94 -3.92 -1.52 15.49
N ARG A 95 -2.78 -0.87 15.79
CA ARG A 95 -2.16 0.13 14.89
C ARG A 95 -1.15 -0.51 13.94
N PHE A 96 -1.58 -1.54 13.23
CA PHE A 96 -0.78 -2.21 12.21
C PHE A 96 -1.64 -2.51 10.98
N VAL A 97 -0.99 -2.78 9.86
CA VAL A 97 -1.65 -3.18 8.61
C VAL A 97 -0.97 -4.44 8.10
N ASN A 98 -1.72 -5.52 8.00
CA ASN A 98 -1.26 -6.73 7.33
C ASN A 98 -1.46 -6.59 5.82
N VAL A 99 -0.42 -6.83 5.05
CA VAL A 99 -0.46 -6.77 3.59
C VAL A 99 -0.31 -8.18 3.03
N TYR A 100 -1.26 -8.58 2.21
CA TYR A 100 -1.28 -9.89 1.55
C TYR A 100 -1.21 -9.67 0.04
N LEU A 101 -0.21 -10.25 -0.60
CA LEU A 101 -0.10 -10.32 -2.05
C LEU A 101 -0.36 -11.76 -2.49
N TYR A 102 -1.32 -11.94 -3.35
CA TYR A 102 -1.70 -13.25 -3.88
C TYR A 102 -1.07 -13.46 -5.24
N LEU A 103 -0.53 -14.66 -5.46
CA LEU A 103 0.06 -15.08 -6.72
C LEU A 103 -0.54 -16.42 -7.09
N ALA A 104 -1.10 -16.52 -8.28
CA ALA A 104 -1.46 -17.81 -8.86
C ALA A 104 -0.17 -18.53 -9.27
N ILE A 105 0.11 -19.68 -8.66
CA ILE A 105 1.29 -20.51 -8.97
C ILE A 105 0.87 -21.92 -9.36
N HIS A 106 1.65 -22.54 -10.23
CA HIS A 106 1.50 -23.95 -10.60
C HIS A 106 2.84 -24.66 -10.47
N LYS A 107 2.84 -25.95 -10.14
CA LYS A 107 4.08 -26.71 -9.89
C LYS A 107 4.88 -26.97 -11.16
N ASP A 108 4.20 -27.20 -12.29
CA ASP A 108 4.83 -27.67 -13.54
C ASP A 108 4.87 -26.60 -14.64
N ILE A 109 4.21 -25.43 -14.44
CA ILE A 109 4.11 -24.37 -15.45
C ILE A 109 4.49 -23.03 -14.82
N ASP A 110 5.26 -22.23 -15.54
CA ASP A 110 5.50 -20.83 -15.14
C ASP A 110 4.24 -20.00 -15.42
N THR A 111 3.60 -19.59 -14.34
CA THR A 111 2.41 -18.74 -14.41
C THR A 111 2.77 -17.30 -14.72
N ILE A 112 1.84 -16.56 -15.30
CA ILE A 112 2.02 -15.14 -15.60
C ILE A 112 2.26 -14.32 -14.32
N ASP A 113 1.61 -14.66 -13.21
CA ASP A 113 1.80 -13.99 -11.93
C ASP A 113 3.21 -14.15 -11.39
N LYS A 114 3.76 -15.38 -11.47
CA LYS A 114 5.15 -15.67 -11.10
C LYS A 114 6.12 -14.86 -11.95
N TYR A 115 5.89 -14.82 -13.27
CA TYR A 115 6.72 -14.04 -14.21
C TYR A 115 6.69 -12.55 -13.89
N ILE A 116 5.50 -11.96 -13.76
CA ILE A 116 5.30 -10.52 -13.44
C ILE A 116 5.96 -10.19 -12.11
N TRP A 117 5.80 -11.03 -11.09
CA TRP A 117 6.41 -10.82 -9.78
C TRP A 117 7.93 -10.84 -9.83
N LEU A 118 8.54 -11.79 -10.52
CA LEU A 118 9.99 -11.86 -10.71
C LEU A 118 10.51 -10.65 -11.47
N LEU A 119 9.80 -10.21 -12.51
CA LEU A 119 10.12 -8.99 -13.26
C LEU A 119 10.09 -7.75 -12.35
N ALA A 120 9.06 -7.61 -11.54
CA ALA A 120 8.92 -6.52 -10.58
C ALA A 120 10.07 -6.49 -9.56
N LYS A 121 10.48 -7.67 -9.04
CA LYS A 121 11.63 -7.80 -8.14
C LYS A 121 12.95 -7.39 -8.81
N ARG A 122 13.20 -7.81 -10.04
CA ARG A 122 14.41 -7.42 -10.79
C ARG A 122 14.48 -5.91 -10.98
N LYS A 123 13.36 -5.30 -11.39
CA LYS A 123 13.27 -3.83 -11.55
C LYS A 123 13.49 -3.09 -10.23
N SER A 124 12.90 -3.58 -9.14
CA SER A 124 13.07 -2.97 -7.83
C SER A 124 14.53 -3.02 -7.36
N LYS A 125 15.23 -4.12 -7.61
CA LYS A 125 16.67 -4.22 -7.31
C LYS A 125 17.50 -3.20 -8.10
N LEU A 126 17.19 -3.01 -9.38
CA LEU A 126 17.85 -2.03 -10.22
C LEU A 126 17.57 -0.60 -9.75
N ILE A 127 16.32 -0.29 -9.42
CA ILE A 127 15.93 1.01 -8.85
C ILE A 127 16.68 1.26 -7.53
N GLY A 128 16.74 0.26 -6.64
CA GLY A 128 17.47 0.36 -5.38
C GLY A 128 18.96 0.68 -5.57
N SER A 129 19.63 0.10 -6.56
CA SER A 129 21.03 0.44 -6.86
C SER A 129 21.18 1.89 -7.36
N PHE A 130 20.22 2.39 -8.13
CA PHE A 130 20.18 3.79 -8.54
C PHE A 130 19.95 4.74 -7.36
N GLU A 131 19.00 4.40 -6.48
CA GLU A 131 18.73 5.19 -5.27
C GLU A 131 19.95 5.25 -4.36
N THR A 132 20.69 4.14 -4.22
CA THR A 132 21.96 4.11 -3.45
C THR A 132 22.98 5.04 -4.08
N ALA A 133 23.21 4.95 -5.40
CA ALA A 133 24.14 5.83 -6.09
C ALA A 133 23.76 7.32 -5.94
N LEU A 134 22.46 7.66 -6.02
CA LEU A 134 21.99 9.02 -5.77
C LEU A 134 22.26 9.48 -4.33
N LYS A 135 22.08 8.60 -3.33
CA LYS A 135 22.39 8.89 -1.93
C LYS A 135 23.88 9.16 -1.74
N GLU A 136 24.74 8.32 -2.33
CA GLU A 136 26.21 8.44 -2.28
C GLU A 136 26.71 9.76 -2.89
N MET A 137 26.11 10.17 -4.00
CA MET A 137 26.48 11.38 -4.76
C MET A 137 25.82 12.66 -4.24
N ALA A 138 24.89 12.57 -3.28
CA ALA A 138 24.18 13.74 -2.76
C ALA A 138 25.15 14.68 -2.02
N ILE A 139 25.06 15.98 -2.29
CA ILE A 139 25.89 17.03 -1.67
C ILE A 139 25.77 17.00 -0.15
N ASP A 140 24.58 16.68 0.37
CA ASP A 140 24.25 16.59 1.78
C ASP A 140 24.34 15.16 2.35
N CYS A 141 24.96 14.24 1.61
CA CYS A 141 25.05 12.83 1.97
C CYS A 141 25.56 12.65 3.42
N ASN A 142 26.68 13.25 3.78
CA ASN A 142 27.28 13.12 5.12
C ASN A 142 26.39 13.74 6.21
N LEU A 143 25.68 14.84 5.91
CA LEU A 143 24.84 15.54 6.86
C LEU A 143 23.59 14.74 7.24
N PHE A 144 22.98 14.07 6.26
CA PHE A 144 21.76 13.31 6.47
C PHE A 144 21.94 11.80 6.45
N TYR A 145 23.17 11.31 6.47
CA TYR A 145 23.50 9.89 6.39
C TYR A 145 22.62 9.02 7.31
N LYS A 146 22.56 9.35 8.62
CA LYS A 146 21.75 8.61 9.61
C LYS A 146 20.24 8.63 9.36
N ARG A 147 19.72 9.63 8.66
CA ARG A 147 18.29 9.73 8.30
C ARG A 147 17.94 8.94 7.05
N ASN A 148 18.92 8.78 6.16
CA ASN A 148 18.75 8.17 4.84
C ASN A 148 19.02 6.66 4.83
N ILE A 149 19.49 6.09 5.95
CA ILE A 149 19.67 4.64 6.13
C ILE A 149 18.46 4.08 6.87
N TYR A 150 17.87 3.04 6.33
CA TYR A 150 16.88 2.22 7.03
C TYR A 150 17.56 1.15 7.86
N LYS A 151 16.91 0.68 8.94
CA LYS A 151 17.48 -0.27 9.91
C LYS A 151 18.06 -1.55 9.30
N ASP A 152 17.52 -1.98 8.17
CA ASP A 152 17.90 -3.23 7.48
C ASP A 152 18.65 -2.97 6.16
N GLU A 153 19.05 -1.73 5.90
CA GLU A 153 19.77 -1.32 4.69
C GLU A 153 21.28 -1.44 4.93
N LYS A 154 22.02 -1.98 3.95
CA LYS A 154 23.49 -1.93 3.98
C LYS A 154 23.93 -0.47 3.93
N GLY A 155 24.88 -0.11 4.79
CA GLY A 155 25.50 1.21 4.73
C GLY A 155 26.09 1.49 3.34
N TYR A 156 26.09 2.74 2.95
CA TYR A 156 26.72 3.25 1.73
C TYR A 156 27.78 4.31 2.11
N GLU A 157 28.71 4.55 1.23
CA GLU A 157 29.78 5.53 1.46
C GLU A 157 29.45 6.82 0.69
N CYS A 158 29.53 7.96 1.38
CA CYS A 158 29.34 9.24 0.71
C CYS A 158 30.56 9.56 -0.17
N PHE A 159 30.29 9.98 -1.41
CA PHE A 159 31.35 10.44 -2.30
C PHE A 159 31.95 11.74 -1.75
N ASN A 160 33.21 11.69 -1.32
CA ASN A 160 33.94 12.87 -0.87
C ASN A 160 34.33 13.72 -2.09
N GLN A 161 33.66 14.84 -2.30
CA GLN A 161 34.16 15.89 -3.18
C GLN A 161 35.28 16.61 -2.41
N ASN A 162 36.53 16.21 -2.68
CA ASN A 162 37.72 17.01 -2.33
C ASN A 162 37.82 18.19 -3.25
#